data_022ddd2eedc0f298bf9520a745770aba
#
_entry.id   022ddd2eedc0f298bf9520a745770aba
#
_cell.length_a   1.000
_cell.length_b   1.000
_cell.length_c   1.000
_cell.angle_alpha   90.00
_cell.angle_beta   90.00
_cell.angle_gamma   90.00
#
_symmetry.space_group_name_H-M   'P 1'
#
loop_
_entity.id
_entity.type
_entity.pdbx_description
1 polymer ?
#
loop_
_entity_poly.entity_id
_entity_poly.type
_entity_poly.pdbx_seq_one_letter_code
_entity_poly.pdbx_strand_id
1 'polypeptide(L)'
;MMFFGDRAVKYIVRKKSRTIILILIFIVVNILNITMLTISKNTNNMQSEIKQDTQSKIIIEKKNDYNISAKDIDFIKQNNEVININRISLQYAYPNNFNNFKGKIENNLREKMVTLYGYDDLSKDSRFAELEMKLVKGELINNKSKNAIIINQKLADSNSLDLGDKLVFRSTDKVIEGTICGIYESSIQDKQPETMTSFYRIENIIFVSQDISVILNNKEIYTKVVVYIADPEKIK
;
A
#
# COMPACT_ATOMS: atom_id res chain seq x y z
N MET A 1 73.69 -23.25 -2.17
CA MET A 1 72.41 -23.63 -1.54
C MET A 1 71.30 -23.03 -2.37
N MET A 2 70.62 -23.82 -3.20
CA MET A 2 69.54 -23.31 -4.06
C MET A 2 68.30 -23.05 -3.20
N PHE A 3 67.87 -21.80 -3.15
CA PHE A 3 66.65 -21.44 -2.44
C PHE A 3 65.42 -22.23 -2.95
N PHE A 4 64.55 -22.64 -2.06
CA PHE A 4 63.34 -23.42 -2.36
C PHE A 4 62.48 -22.75 -3.45
N GLY A 5 62.50 -21.41 -3.54
CA GLY A 5 61.82 -20.62 -4.53
C GLY A 5 62.31 -20.84 -5.97
N ASP A 6 63.67 -20.97 -6.18
CA ASP A 6 64.25 -21.16 -7.51
C ASP A 6 63.85 -22.51 -8.14
N ARG A 7 63.69 -23.55 -7.34
CA ARG A 7 63.21 -24.86 -7.78
C ARG A 7 61.72 -24.81 -8.21
N ALA A 8 60.91 -24.11 -7.41
CA ALA A 8 59.49 -23.92 -7.75
C ALA A 8 59.30 -23.16 -9.05
N VAL A 9 60.02 -22.06 -9.24
CA VAL A 9 59.99 -21.29 -10.51
C VAL A 9 60.43 -22.12 -11.70
N LYS A 10 61.54 -22.85 -11.62
CA LYS A 10 62.02 -23.75 -12.67
C LYS A 10 60.98 -24.85 -13.01
N TYR A 11 60.27 -25.37 -12.01
CA TYR A 11 59.23 -26.38 -12.23
C TYR A 11 58.03 -25.78 -13.00
N ILE A 12 57.56 -24.59 -12.59
CA ILE A 12 56.50 -23.85 -13.23
C ILE A 12 56.80 -23.59 -14.69
N VAL A 13 57.99 -23.08 -15.00
CA VAL A 13 58.44 -22.75 -16.36
C VAL A 13 58.60 -24.01 -17.22
N ARG A 14 59.00 -25.14 -16.64
CA ARG A 14 59.23 -26.40 -17.38
C ARG A 14 57.93 -27.13 -17.71
N LYS A 15 56.83 -26.93 -16.96
CA LYS A 15 55.52 -27.56 -17.16
C LYS A 15 54.40 -26.53 -17.36
N LYS A 16 54.61 -25.59 -18.24
CA LYS A 16 53.72 -24.45 -18.53
C LYS A 16 52.25 -24.84 -18.65
N SER A 17 51.93 -25.92 -19.40
CA SER A 17 50.54 -26.35 -19.63
C SER A 17 49.83 -26.76 -18.34
N ARG A 18 50.46 -27.51 -17.44
CA ARG A 18 49.88 -27.91 -16.15
C ARG A 18 49.71 -26.72 -15.21
N THR A 19 50.65 -25.78 -15.22
CA THR A 19 50.62 -24.58 -14.41
C THR A 19 49.46 -23.66 -14.83
N ILE A 20 49.27 -23.51 -16.16
CA ILE A 20 48.15 -22.72 -16.71
C ILE A 20 46.78 -23.32 -16.31
N ILE A 21 46.64 -24.65 -16.39
CA ILE A 21 45.42 -25.33 -16.00
C ILE A 21 45.14 -25.12 -14.49
N LEU A 22 46.17 -25.25 -13.62
CA LEU A 22 46.00 -25.00 -12.18
C LEU A 22 45.61 -23.58 -11.87
N ILE A 23 46.20 -22.59 -12.55
CA ILE A 23 45.84 -21.17 -12.40
C ILE A 23 44.37 -20.94 -12.84
N LEU A 24 43.98 -21.51 -13.98
CA LEU A 24 42.58 -21.41 -14.45
C LEU A 24 41.58 -22.00 -13.46
N ILE A 25 41.87 -23.18 -12.92
CA ILE A 25 41.02 -23.81 -11.91
C ILE A 25 40.94 -22.92 -10.66
N PHE A 26 42.08 -22.37 -10.21
CA PHE A 26 42.12 -21.47 -9.03
C PHE A 26 41.32 -20.19 -9.28
N ILE A 27 41.39 -19.59 -10.47
CA ILE A 27 40.59 -18.42 -10.84
C ILE A 27 39.08 -18.75 -10.80
N VAL A 28 38.69 -19.87 -11.41
CA VAL A 28 37.27 -20.30 -11.43
C VAL A 28 36.73 -20.52 -10.03
N VAL A 29 37.49 -21.21 -9.17
CA VAL A 29 37.08 -21.44 -7.76
C VAL A 29 36.92 -20.13 -7.00
N ASN A 30 37.83 -19.16 -7.18
CA ASN A 30 37.71 -17.86 -6.53
C ASN A 30 36.53 -17.05 -7.06
N ILE A 31 36.27 -17.07 -8.36
CA ILE A 31 35.07 -16.43 -8.94
C ILE A 31 33.79 -17.02 -8.31
N LEU A 32 33.69 -18.35 -8.23
CA LEU A 32 32.54 -19.02 -7.62
C LEU A 32 32.36 -18.64 -6.14
N ASN A 33 33.44 -18.59 -5.37
CA ASN A 33 33.38 -18.17 -3.95
C ASN A 33 32.90 -16.71 -3.82
N ILE A 34 33.44 -15.78 -4.62
CA ILE A 34 33.04 -14.37 -4.60
C ILE A 34 31.56 -14.24 -4.98
N THR A 35 31.13 -14.96 -6.02
CA THR A 35 29.72 -14.95 -6.48
C THR A 35 28.82 -15.47 -5.37
N MET A 36 29.17 -16.57 -4.70
CA MET A 36 28.38 -17.13 -3.60
C MET A 36 28.24 -16.16 -2.41
N LEU A 37 29.34 -15.50 -2.03
CA LEU A 37 29.34 -14.49 -0.98
C LEU A 37 28.48 -13.28 -1.34
N THR A 38 28.55 -12.84 -2.60
CA THR A 38 27.73 -11.72 -3.10
C THR A 38 26.25 -12.06 -3.10
N ILE A 39 25.87 -13.26 -3.57
CA ILE A 39 24.49 -13.73 -3.56
C ILE A 39 23.99 -13.83 -2.11
N SER A 40 24.76 -14.43 -1.20
CA SER A 40 24.38 -14.57 0.21
C SER A 40 24.16 -13.20 0.86
N LYS A 41 25.04 -12.23 0.62
CA LYS A 41 24.90 -10.86 1.16
C LYS A 41 23.66 -10.14 0.58
N ASN A 42 23.44 -10.26 -0.72
CA ASN A 42 22.27 -9.65 -1.36
C ASN A 42 20.97 -10.31 -0.89
N THR A 43 20.94 -11.63 -0.74
CA THR A 43 19.77 -12.35 -0.20
C THR A 43 19.43 -11.89 1.22
N ASN A 44 20.43 -11.75 2.10
CA ASN A 44 20.22 -11.26 3.45
C ASN A 44 19.74 -9.80 3.48
N ASN A 45 20.30 -8.94 2.61
CA ASN A 45 19.84 -7.56 2.47
C ASN A 45 18.40 -7.50 1.96
N MET A 46 18.06 -8.25 0.91
CA MET A 46 16.69 -8.35 0.41
C MET A 46 15.72 -8.90 1.45
N GLN A 47 16.12 -9.90 2.24
CA GLN A 47 15.29 -10.40 3.35
C GLN A 47 15.06 -9.33 4.42
N SER A 48 16.06 -8.50 4.73
CA SER A 48 15.90 -7.41 5.70
C SER A 48 15.06 -6.27 5.13
N GLU A 49 15.20 -5.92 3.86
CA GLU A 49 14.35 -4.94 3.17
C GLU A 49 12.91 -5.45 3.07
N ILE A 50 12.69 -6.70 2.65
CA ILE A 50 11.37 -7.32 2.63
C ILE A 50 10.76 -7.37 4.04
N LYS A 51 11.53 -7.68 5.08
CA LYS A 51 11.05 -7.64 6.48
C LYS A 51 10.72 -6.21 6.94
N GLN A 52 11.40 -5.19 6.47
CA GLN A 52 11.09 -3.79 6.76
C GLN A 52 9.90 -3.27 5.95
N ASP A 53 9.78 -3.62 4.68
CA ASP A 53 8.67 -3.20 3.81
C ASP A 53 7.40 -4.03 4.02
N THR A 54 7.53 -5.33 4.24
CA THR A 54 6.44 -6.18 4.72
C THR A 54 6.44 -6.23 6.24
N GLN A 55 6.22 -5.08 6.90
CA GLN A 55 5.86 -5.08 8.31
C GLN A 55 4.83 -6.19 8.51
N SER A 56 5.14 -7.15 9.37
CA SER A 56 4.19 -8.24 9.63
C SER A 56 2.87 -7.65 10.00
N LYS A 57 1.86 -7.90 9.18
CA LYS A 57 0.54 -7.30 9.33
C LYS A 57 -0.48 -8.39 9.64
N ILE A 58 -1.28 -8.15 10.63
CA ILE A 58 -2.50 -8.93 10.90
C ILE A 58 -3.67 -8.12 10.34
N ILE A 59 -4.46 -8.78 9.50
CA ILE A 59 -5.67 -8.20 8.96
C ILE A 59 -6.85 -8.77 9.75
N ILE A 60 -7.63 -7.88 10.35
CA ILE A 60 -8.84 -8.22 11.10
C ILE A 60 -10.02 -7.74 10.27
N GLU A 61 -10.82 -8.69 9.81
CA GLU A 61 -12.09 -8.46 9.12
C GLU A 61 -13.17 -9.28 9.79
N LYS A 62 -14.31 -8.69 10.11
CA LYS A 62 -15.44 -9.46 10.66
C LYS A 62 -16.13 -10.25 9.55
N LYS A 63 -16.33 -11.52 9.81
CA LYS A 63 -17.12 -12.40 8.96
C LYS A 63 -18.61 -12.03 9.15
N ASN A 64 -19.35 -11.83 8.05
CA ASN A 64 -20.74 -11.40 8.02
C ASN A 64 -20.95 -9.93 8.48
N ASP A 65 -21.21 -9.03 7.60
CA ASP A 65 -21.69 -7.62 7.72
C ASP A 65 -21.53 -6.86 9.06
N TYR A 66 -20.81 -7.43 10.03
CA TYR A 66 -20.55 -6.82 11.33
C TYR A 66 -19.30 -5.96 11.27
N ASN A 67 -19.48 -4.71 11.61
CA ASN A 67 -18.37 -3.78 11.73
C ASN A 67 -17.55 -4.03 13.01
N ILE A 68 -16.28 -3.71 12.97
CA ILE A 68 -15.37 -3.73 14.11
C ILE A 68 -15.56 -2.42 14.87
N SER A 69 -15.82 -2.48 16.17
CA SER A 69 -15.95 -1.28 17.02
C SER A 69 -14.59 -0.82 17.57
N ALA A 70 -14.50 0.45 17.99
CA ALA A 70 -13.30 0.96 18.67
C ALA A 70 -12.92 0.12 19.90
N LYS A 71 -13.91 -0.37 20.66
CA LYS A 71 -13.68 -1.22 21.83
C LYS A 71 -12.98 -2.53 21.49
N ASP A 72 -13.28 -3.12 20.32
CA ASP A 72 -12.63 -4.35 19.87
C ASP A 72 -11.12 -4.11 19.58
N ILE A 73 -10.74 -2.86 19.26
CA ILE A 73 -9.36 -2.48 18.91
C ILE A 73 -8.56 -2.05 20.14
N ASP A 74 -9.20 -1.53 21.19
CA ASP A 74 -8.51 -1.02 22.37
C ASP A 74 -7.67 -2.09 23.09
N PHE A 75 -8.13 -3.34 23.04
CA PHE A 75 -7.35 -4.48 23.55
C PHE A 75 -6.04 -4.69 22.74
N ILE A 76 -6.12 -4.52 21.42
CA ILE A 76 -4.97 -4.72 20.53
C ILE A 76 -3.93 -3.63 20.74
N LYS A 77 -4.34 -2.38 20.99
CA LYS A 77 -3.44 -1.24 21.22
C LYS A 77 -2.58 -1.40 22.49
N GLN A 78 -3.00 -2.23 23.43
CA GLN A 78 -2.26 -2.45 24.68
C GLN A 78 -1.07 -3.40 24.50
N ASN A 79 -0.96 -4.09 23.37
CA ASN A 79 0.14 -4.99 23.11
C ASN A 79 1.39 -4.20 22.66
N ASN A 80 2.50 -4.35 23.38
CA ASN A 80 3.77 -3.66 23.11
C ASN A 80 4.42 -4.00 21.76
N GLU A 81 4.03 -5.11 21.14
CA GLU A 81 4.53 -5.51 19.81
C GLU A 81 3.80 -4.79 18.66
N VAL A 82 2.71 -4.07 18.95
CA VAL A 82 1.96 -3.31 17.96
C VAL A 82 2.65 -1.98 17.68
N ILE A 83 3.13 -1.82 16.44
CA ILE A 83 3.78 -0.58 15.98
C ILE A 83 2.75 0.45 15.51
N ASN A 84 1.76 -0.01 14.75
CA ASN A 84 0.75 0.86 14.15
C ASN A 84 -0.55 0.10 13.89
N ILE A 85 -1.64 0.83 13.86
CA ILE A 85 -2.96 0.32 13.50
C ILE A 85 -3.52 1.23 12.41
N ASN A 86 -3.93 0.65 11.29
CA ASN A 86 -4.61 1.35 10.20
C ASN A 86 -6.06 0.88 10.16
N ARG A 87 -6.98 1.75 10.53
CA ARG A 87 -8.41 1.47 10.55
C ARG A 87 -9.00 1.86 9.21
N ILE A 88 -9.84 1.00 8.67
CA ILE A 88 -10.45 1.18 7.36
C ILE A 88 -11.96 1.08 7.53
N SER A 89 -12.68 2.08 7.05
CA SER A 89 -14.13 2.10 7.01
C SER A 89 -14.62 2.22 5.57
N LEU A 90 -15.74 1.59 5.29
CA LEU A 90 -16.42 1.67 3.99
C LEU A 90 -17.83 2.22 4.19
N GLN A 91 -18.18 3.22 3.43
CA GLN A 91 -19.47 3.90 3.50
C GLN A 91 -19.92 4.34 2.12
N TYR A 92 -21.21 4.66 2.04
CA TYR A 92 -21.83 5.22 0.84
C TYR A 92 -22.49 6.55 1.19
N ALA A 93 -22.29 7.55 0.34
CA ALA A 93 -22.87 8.86 0.52
C ALA A 93 -23.38 9.45 -0.80
N TYR A 94 -24.31 10.37 -0.70
CA TYR A 94 -24.77 11.15 -1.85
C TYR A 94 -23.88 12.38 -2.01
N PRO A 95 -23.33 12.63 -3.21
CA PRO A 95 -22.72 13.91 -3.51
C PRO A 95 -23.75 15.05 -3.39
N ASN A 96 -23.32 16.19 -2.84
CA ASN A 96 -24.21 17.34 -2.67
C ASN A 96 -23.83 18.52 -3.57
N ASN A 97 -22.54 18.79 -3.77
CA ASN A 97 -22.04 19.92 -4.56
C ASN A 97 -21.22 19.48 -5.80
N PHE A 98 -21.24 18.21 -6.14
CA PHE A 98 -20.57 17.67 -7.32
C PHE A 98 -21.40 16.53 -7.94
N ASN A 99 -21.07 16.15 -9.18
CA ASN A 99 -21.72 15.07 -9.91
C ASN A 99 -20.87 13.82 -9.90
N ASN A 100 -21.46 12.68 -9.53
CA ASN A 100 -20.79 11.39 -9.67
C ASN A 100 -20.87 10.88 -11.12
N PHE A 101 -19.98 9.96 -11.46
CA PHE A 101 -20.05 9.19 -12.70
C PHE A 101 -21.22 8.22 -12.65
N LYS A 102 -22.15 8.35 -13.61
CA LYS A 102 -23.33 7.49 -13.69
C LYS A 102 -22.96 6.12 -14.27
N GLY A 103 -23.59 5.07 -13.74
CA GLY A 103 -23.66 3.77 -14.38
C GLY A 103 -24.75 3.74 -15.46
N LYS A 104 -24.89 2.61 -16.17
CA LYS A 104 -25.95 2.44 -17.19
C LYS A 104 -27.31 2.06 -16.59
N ILE A 105 -27.39 1.75 -15.31
CA ILE A 105 -28.65 1.33 -14.68
C ILE A 105 -29.40 2.58 -14.23
N GLU A 106 -30.32 3.05 -15.06
CA GLU A 106 -31.22 4.15 -14.73
C GLU A 106 -32.23 3.71 -13.66
N ASN A 107 -32.55 4.62 -12.72
CA ASN A 107 -33.59 4.47 -11.68
C ASN A 107 -33.24 3.71 -10.38
N ASN A 108 -31.99 3.50 -10.05
CA ASN A 108 -31.62 3.01 -8.73
C ASN A 108 -31.08 4.16 -7.86
N LEU A 109 -31.55 4.29 -6.62
CA LEU A 109 -31.00 5.26 -5.65
C LEU A 109 -29.48 5.09 -5.47
N ARG A 110 -28.96 3.88 -5.62
CA ARG A 110 -27.52 3.56 -5.55
C ARG A 110 -26.71 4.17 -6.70
N GLU A 111 -27.34 4.49 -7.84
CA GLU A 111 -26.68 5.16 -8.96
C GLU A 111 -26.32 6.63 -8.66
N LYS A 112 -26.86 7.20 -7.59
CA LYS A 112 -26.56 8.55 -7.14
C LYS A 112 -25.52 8.60 -6.04
N MET A 113 -24.99 7.46 -5.61
CA MET A 113 -24.05 7.38 -4.51
C MET A 113 -22.60 7.31 -4.99
N VAL A 114 -21.70 7.72 -4.11
CA VAL A 114 -20.25 7.49 -4.20
C VAL A 114 -19.81 6.59 -3.05
N THR A 115 -18.70 5.91 -3.23
CA THR A 115 -18.09 5.06 -2.20
C THR A 115 -17.01 5.85 -1.47
N LEU A 116 -17.11 5.90 -0.15
CA LEU A 116 -16.16 6.54 0.72
C LEU A 116 -15.36 5.49 1.48
N TYR A 117 -14.05 5.50 1.30
CA TYR A 117 -13.11 4.71 2.11
C TYR A 117 -12.43 5.62 3.12
N GLY A 118 -12.71 5.44 4.41
CA GLY A 118 -12.02 6.12 5.50
C GLY A 118 -10.72 5.40 5.87
N TYR A 119 -9.63 6.15 5.99
CA TYR A 119 -8.31 5.63 6.35
C TYR A 119 -7.65 6.47 7.44
N ASP A 120 -6.90 5.82 8.33
CA ASP A 120 -5.92 6.52 9.16
C ASP A 120 -4.68 6.89 8.34
N ASP A 121 -4.17 5.94 7.54
CA ASP A 121 -2.98 6.09 6.73
C ASP A 121 -3.17 5.39 5.37
N LEU A 122 -3.42 6.15 4.33
CA LEU A 122 -3.68 5.65 2.99
C LEU A 122 -2.41 5.17 2.28
N SER A 123 -1.22 5.62 2.68
CA SER A 123 0.05 5.16 2.10
C SER A 123 0.28 3.65 2.28
N LYS A 124 -0.43 3.04 3.22
CA LYS A 124 -0.36 1.61 3.54
C LYS A 124 -1.43 0.77 2.82
N ASP A 125 -2.24 1.37 1.98
CA ASP A 125 -3.19 0.63 1.13
C ASP A 125 -2.45 -0.04 -0.02
N SER A 126 -2.73 -1.34 -0.26
CA SER A 126 -2.06 -2.12 -1.30
C SER A 126 -2.24 -1.52 -2.70
N ARG A 127 -3.38 -0.91 -2.98
CA ARG A 127 -3.66 -0.29 -4.30
C ARG A 127 -2.70 0.85 -4.63
N PHE A 128 -2.28 1.63 -3.63
CA PHE A 128 -1.26 2.66 -3.79
C PHE A 128 0.16 2.10 -3.72
N ALA A 129 0.41 1.11 -2.85
CA ALA A 129 1.70 0.46 -2.73
C ALA A 129 2.09 -0.36 -3.98
N GLU A 130 1.11 -1.02 -4.60
CA GLU A 130 1.28 -1.85 -5.82
C GLU A 130 1.09 -1.06 -7.12
N LEU A 131 0.96 0.27 -7.03
CA LEU A 131 0.80 1.19 -8.16
C LEU A 131 -0.46 0.96 -9.04
N GLU A 132 -1.46 0.26 -8.54
CA GLU A 132 -2.78 0.21 -9.19
C GLU A 132 -3.44 1.59 -9.19
N MET A 133 -3.18 2.37 -8.12
CA MET A 133 -3.56 3.75 -7.96
C MET A 133 -2.32 4.61 -7.74
N LYS A 134 -2.23 5.72 -8.44
CA LYS A 134 -1.11 6.65 -8.37
C LYS A 134 -1.60 8.03 -7.99
N LEU A 135 -1.00 8.63 -6.97
CA LEU A 135 -1.22 10.04 -6.65
C LEU A 135 -0.63 10.91 -7.77
N VAL A 136 -1.46 11.78 -8.36
CA VAL A 136 -1.10 12.70 -9.43
C VAL A 136 -0.77 14.08 -8.90
N LYS A 137 -1.57 14.55 -7.91
CA LYS A 137 -1.40 15.85 -7.27
C LYS A 137 -1.63 15.74 -5.77
N GLY A 138 -0.99 16.61 -4.99
CA GLY A 138 -1.21 16.73 -3.55
C GLY A 138 -0.48 15.67 -2.73
N GLU A 139 -1.10 15.24 -1.63
CA GLU A 139 -0.51 14.29 -0.67
C GLU A 139 -1.52 13.22 -0.23
N LEU A 140 -1.00 12.06 0.22
CA LEU A 140 -1.83 10.98 0.75
C LEU A 140 -2.29 11.29 2.17
N ILE A 141 -3.50 10.82 2.51
CA ILE A 141 -4.03 10.87 3.87
C ILE A 141 -3.11 10.08 4.81
N ASN A 142 -2.80 10.68 5.93
CA ASN A 142 -2.01 10.09 7.02
C ASN A 142 -2.69 10.33 8.38
N ASN A 143 -2.12 9.78 9.44
CA ASN A 143 -2.69 9.85 10.80
C ASN A 143 -2.90 11.28 11.37
N LYS A 144 -2.34 12.30 10.72
CA LYS A 144 -2.48 13.72 11.10
C LYS A 144 -3.50 14.46 10.25
N SER A 145 -3.93 13.86 9.15
CA SER A 145 -4.88 14.45 8.21
C SER A 145 -6.25 14.58 8.86
N LYS A 146 -6.88 15.74 8.70
CA LYS A 146 -8.24 16.03 9.18
C LYS A 146 -9.06 16.66 8.07
N ASN A 147 -10.31 16.26 7.99
CA ASN A 147 -11.24 16.70 6.94
C ASN A 147 -10.65 16.57 5.52
N ALA A 148 -9.74 15.61 5.33
CA ALA A 148 -8.99 15.41 4.11
C ALA A 148 -9.69 14.43 3.17
N ILE A 149 -9.68 14.75 1.88
CA ILE A 149 -10.32 13.97 0.82
C ILE A 149 -9.34 13.78 -0.32
N ILE A 150 -9.33 12.57 -0.89
CA ILE A 150 -8.61 12.26 -2.13
C ILE A 150 -9.61 11.73 -3.15
N ILE A 151 -9.60 12.28 -4.34
CA ILE A 151 -10.54 11.96 -5.41
C ILE A 151 -9.84 11.46 -6.67
N ASN A 152 -10.59 10.76 -7.50
CA ASN A 152 -10.11 10.33 -8.80
C ASN A 152 -9.96 11.52 -9.77
N GLN A 153 -8.93 11.51 -10.62
CA GLN A 153 -8.65 12.57 -11.60
C GLN A 153 -9.83 12.83 -12.54
N LYS A 154 -10.48 11.78 -13.06
CA LYS A 154 -11.64 11.97 -13.94
C LYS A 154 -12.82 12.62 -13.20
N LEU A 155 -13.03 12.28 -11.92
CA LEU A 155 -14.04 12.94 -11.11
C LEU A 155 -13.70 14.42 -10.91
N ALA A 156 -12.44 14.72 -10.65
CA ALA A 156 -11.94 16.09 -10.53
C ALA A 156 -12.20 16.90 -11.83
N ASP A 157 -11.76 16.35 -12.97
CA ASP A 157 -11.88 17.01 -14.28
C ASP A 157 -13.33 17.26 -14.66
N SER A 158 -14.21 16.27 -14.45
CA SER A 158 -15.64 16.38 -14.82
C SER A 158 -16.42 17.40 -14.00
N ASN A 159 -15.90 17.73 -12.81
CA ASN A 159 -16.52 18.70 -11.90
C ASN A 159 -15.71 20.00 -11.76
N SER A 160 -14.61 20.16 -12.51
CA SER A 160 -13.70 21.30 -12.43
C SER A 160 -13.17 21.53 -11.01
N LEU A 161 -12.79 20.45 -10.32
CA LEU A 161 -12.28 20.44 -8.96
C LEU A 161 -10.75 20.33 -8.94
N ASP A 162 -10.11 21.02 -7.99
CA ASP A 162 -8.66 20.92 -7.77
C ASP A 162 -8.32 20.86 -6.26
N LEU A 163 -7.04 20.80 -5.92
CA LEU A 163 -6.57 20.80 -4.54
C LEU A 163 -7.08 22.04 -3.78
N GLY A 164 -7.53 21.83 -2.55
CA GLY A 164 -8.10 22.88 -1.70
C GLY A 164 -9.59 23.11 -1.84
N ASP A 165 -10.22 22.57 -2.90
CA ASP A 165 -11.67 22.65 -3.06
C ASP A 165 -12.40 21.80 -2.03
N LYS A 166 -13.64 22.18 -1.75
CA LYS A 166 -14.49 21.53 -0.76
C LYS A 166 -15.49 20.60 -1.41
N LEU A 167 -15.51 19.36 -0.95
CA LEU A 167 -16.55 18.40 -1.29
C LEU A 167 -17.53 18.24 -0.14
N VAL A 168 -18.81 18.22 -0.51
CA VAL A 168 -19.91 18.05 0.44
C VAL A 168 -20.64 16.75 0.13
N PHE A 169 -20.80 15.93 1.15
CA PHE A 169 -21.53 14.67 1.11
C PHE A 169 -22.75 14.72 1.99
N ARG A 170 -23.80 14.04 1.58
CA ARG A 170 -25.00 13.83 2.39
C ARG A 170 -25.16 12.34 2.66
N SER A 171 -25.23 11.97 3.91
CA SER A 171 -25.80 10.71 4.39
C SER A 171 -27.24 10.94 4.82
N THR A 172 -27.93 9.94 5.38
CA THR A 172 -29.36 9.99 5.68
C THR A 172 -29.75 11.28 6.45
N ASP A 173 -28.98 11.64 7.49
CA ASP A 173 -29.33 12.76 8.39
C ASP A 173 -28.19 13.78 8.54
N LYS A 174 -27.13 13.68 7.77
CA LYS A 174 -25.93 14.51 7.95
C LYS A 174 -25.40 15.05 6.64
N VAL A 175 -24.89 16.26 6.72
CA VAL A 175 -24.09 16.89 5.67
C VAL A 175 -22.67 17.04 6.22
N ILE A 176 -21.69 16.59 5.47
CA ILE A 176 -20.29 16.62 5.86
C ILE A 176 -19.48 17.23 4.73
N GLU A 177 -18.56 18.07 5.11
CA GLU A 177 -17.65 18.76 4.21
C GLU A 177 -16.22 18.28 4.48
N GLY A 178 -15.45 18.11 3.42
CA GLY A 178 -14.01 17.89 3.51
C GLY A 178 -13.27 18.61 2.39
N THR A 179 -11.96 18.74 2.53
CA THR A 179 -11.09 19.47 1.59
C THR A 179 -10.27 18.49 0.76
N ILE A 180 -10.19 18.71 -0.53
CA ILE A 180 -9.38 17.90 -1.44
C ILE A 180 -7.91 18.14 -1.14
N CYS A 181 -7.22 17.13 -0.61
CA CYS A 181 -5.78 17.15 -0.34
C CYS A 181 -4.97 16.37 -1.40
N GLY A 182 -5.63 15.53 -2.20
CA GLY A 182 -4.96 14.75 -3.24
C GLY A 182 -5.89 14.33 -4.37
N ILE A 183 -5.28 14.09 -5.51
CA ILE A 183 -5.95 13.60 -6.72
C ILE A 183 -5.18 12.38 -7.21
N TYR A 184 -5.88 11.27 -7.51
CA TYR A 184 -5.28 10.02 -7.95
C TYR A 184 -5.79 9.55 -9.30
N GLU A 185 -4.97 8.79 -10.01
CA GLU A 185 -5.34 8.00 -11.18
C GLU A 185 -5.32 6.51 -10.86
N SER A 186 -6.07 5.72 -11.64
CA SER A 186 -6.07 4.26 -11.53
C SER A 186 -5.78 3.59 -12.86
N SER A 187 -4.92 2.59 -12.85
CA SER A 187 -4.56 1.80 -14.03
C SER A 187 -5.70 0.92 -14.56
N ILE A 188 -6.72 0.65 -13.74
CA ILE A 188 -7.88 -0.18 -14.12
C ILE A 188 -9.10 0.63 -14.58
N GLN A 189 -9.02 1.96 -14.54
CA GLN A 189 -10.11 2.88 -14.79
C GLN A 189 -10.77 2.68 -16.17
N ASP A 190 -9.99 2.47 -17.22
CA ASP A 190 -10.49 2.29 -18.58
C ASP A 190 -10.93 0.84 -18.90
N LYS A 191 -10.75 -0.08 -17.94
CA LYS A 191 -11.10 -1.50 -18.08
C LYS A 191 -12.42 -1.87 -17.41
N GLN A 192 -13.13 -0.88 -16.85
CA GLN A 192 -14.38 -1.14 -16.14
C GLN A 192 -15.52 -1.46 -17.11
N PRO A 193 -16.38 -2.45 -16.78
CA PRO A 193 -17.58 -2.72 -17.56
C PRO A 193 -18.51 -1.51 -17.58
N GLU A 194 -19.06 -1.18 -18.74
CA GLU A 194 -20.04 -0.09 -18.85
C GLU A 194 -21.32 -0.33 -18.01
N THR A 195 -21.63 -1.60 -17.73
CA THR A 195 -22.78 -2.00 -16.90
C THR A 195 -22.52 -1.90 -15.39
N MET A 196 -21.34 -1.45 -14.99
CA MET A 196 -20.99 -1.33 -13.56
C MET A 196 -21.87 -0.26 -12.91
N THR A 197 -22.41 -0.58 -11.73
CA THR A 197 -23.19 0.35 -10.90
C THR A 197 -22.33 1.54 -10.47
N SER A 198 -22.89 2.74 -10.47
CA SER A 198 -22.17 4.00 -10.21
C SER A 198 -21.26 3.94 -8.99
N PHE A 199 -21.75 3.50 -7.84
CA PHE A 199 -20.94 3.50 -6.59
C PHE A 199 -19.76 2.52 -6.59
N TYR A 200 -19.73 1.52 -7.49
CA TYR A 200 -18.58 0.64 -7.67
C TYR A 200 -17.55 1.17 -8.67
N ARG A 201 -17.91 2.18 -9.45
CA ARG A 201 -16.98 2.76 -10.41
C ARG A 201 -15.80 3.39 -9.72
N ILE A 202 -14.60 3.19 -10.27
CA ILE A 202 -13.36 3.69 -9.67
C ILE A 202 -13.33 5.23 -9.62
N GLU A 203 -13.99 5.89 -10.55
CA GLU A 203 -14.13 7.34 -10.57
C GLU A 203 -14.91 7.88 -9.36
N ASN A 204 -15.82 7.05 -8.81
CA ASN A 204 -16.65 7.39 -7.66
C ASN A 204 -16.10 6.84 -6.33
N ILE A 205 -14.91 6.26 -6.35
CA ILE A 205 -14.21 5.90 -5.13
C ILE A 205 -13.48 7.14 -4.61
N ILE A 206 -13.80 7.50 -3.40
CA ILE A 206 -13.25 8.66 -2.70
C ILE A 206 -12.62 8.19 -1.40
N PHE A 207 -11.38 8.58 -1.16
CA PHE A 207 -10.71 8.32 0.10
C PHE A 207 -10.87 9.51 1.02
N VAL A 208 -11.18 9.26 2.28
CA VAL A 208 -11.41 10.29 3.28
C VAL A 208 -10.61 9.99 4.53
N SER A 209 -10.22 11.03 5.27
CA SER A 209 -9.63 10.87 6.60
C SER A 209 -10.65 10.26 7.57
N GLN A 210 -10.17 9.52 8.55
CA GLN A 210 -11.04 8.71 9.43
C GLN A 210 -12.03 9.55 10.24
N ASP A 211 -11.73 10.80 10.53
CA ASP A 211 -12.65 11.73 11.22
C ASP A 211 -13.94 11.98 10.42
N ILE A 212 -13.84 12.16 9.09
CA ILE A 212 -15.01 12.26 8.20
C ILE A 212 -15.87 11.00 8.31
N SER A 213 -15.23 9.84 8.28
CA SER A 213 -15.88 8.55 8.32
C SER A 213 -16.63 8.32 9.64
N VAL A 214 -16.01 8.70 10.77
CA VAL A 214 -16.62 8.61 12.10
C VAL A 214 -17.85 9.53 12.21
N ILE A 215 -17.77 10.74 11.68
CA ILE A 215 -18.91 11.68 11.67
C ILE A 215 -20.07 11.12 10.86
N LEU A 216 -19.82 10.54 9.68
CA LEU A 216 -20.84 9.93 8.83
C LEU A 216 -21.58 8.78 9.52
N ASN A 217 -20.86 7.91 10.18
CA ASN A 217 -21.41 6.74 10.86
C ASN A 217 -22.05 7.06 12.20
N ASN A 218 -21.77 8.22 12.78
CA ASN A 218 -22.11 8.55 14.18
C ASN A 218 -21.50 7.58 15.21
N LYS A 219 -20.57 6.75 14.81
CA LYS A 219 -19.89 5.73 15.62
C LYS A 219 -18.51 5.43 15.05
N GLU A 220 -17.58 5.11 15.90
CA GLU A 220 -16.29 4.55 15.53
C GLU A 220 -16.45 3.07 15.17
N ILE A 221 -16.78 2.82 13.91
CA ILE A 221 -16.95 1.48 13.36
C ILE A 221 -16.11 1.32 12.08
N TYR A 222 -15.50 0.17 11.93
CA TYR A 222 -14.56 -0.13 10.87
C TYR A 222 -14.93 -1.43 10.17
N THR A 223 -14.72 -1.49 8.87
CA THR A 223 -14.91 -2.71 8.07
C THR A 223 -13.70 -3.62 8.14
N LYS A 224 -12.51 -3.01 8.29
CA LYS A 224 -11.23 -3.69 8.32
C LYS A 224 -10.25 -2.95 9.20
N VAL A 225 -9.41 -3.68 9.89
CA VAL A 225 -8.31 -3.14 10.70
C VAL A 225 -7.03 -3.88 10.34
N VAL A 226 -5.99 -3.13 9.99
CA VAL A 226 -4.67 -3.67 9.72
C VAL A 226 -3.76 -3.29 10.87
N VAL A 227 -3.26 -4.29 11.58
CA VAL A 227 -2.34 -4.15 12.71
C VAL A 227 -0.94 -4.46 12.22
N TYR A 228 -0.02 -3.54 12.39
CA TYR A 228 1.39 -3.69 12.05
C TYR A 228 2.20 -4.05 13.29
N ILE A 229 3.03 -5.05 13.21
CA ILE A 229 3.68 -5.71 14.33
C ILE A 229 5.20 -5.67 14.14
N ALA A 230 5.94 -5.44 15.23
CA ALA A 230 7.40 -5.38 15.22
C ALA A 230 8.02 -6.76 14.93
N ASP A 231 7.53 -7.79 15.60
CA ASP A 231 8.06 -9.15 15.52
C ASP A 231 6.91 -10.17 15.56
N PRO A 232 6.62 -10.86 14.44
CA PRO A 232 5.54 -11.83 14.36
C PRO A 232 5.79 -13.08 15.22
N GLU A 233 7.04 -13.40 15.55
CA GLU A 233 7.39 -14.59 16.34
C GLU A 233 7.04 -14.43 17.83
N LYS A 234 6.80 -13.19 18.28
CA LYS A 234 6.45 -12.90 19.68
C LYS A 234 4.93 -12.86 19.94
N ILE A 235 4.12 -13.03 18.93
CA ILE A 235 2.67 -13.10 19.11
C ILE A 235 2.29 -14.56 19.39
N LYS A 236 1.94 -14.82 20.63
CA LYS A 236 1.35 -16.08 21.07
C LYS A 236 -0.14 -15.94 21.26
#